data_1efeba4b1318c9e5a1601c2017f2d473
#
_entry.id   1efeba4b1318c9e5a1601c2017f2d473
#
_cell.length_a   1.000
_cell.length_b   1.000
_cell.length_c   1.000
_cell.angle_alpha   90.00
_cell.angle_beta   90.00
_cell.angle_gamma   90.00
#
_symmetry.space_group_name_H-M   'P 1'
#
loop_
_entity.id
_entity.type
_entity.pdbx_description
1 polymer ?
#
loop_
_entity_poly.entity_id
_entity_poly.type
_entity_poly.pdbx_seq_one_letter_code
_entity_poly.pdbx_strand_id
1 'polypeptide(L)'
;MTATYRWGVRAEQIAEEFPVVSLDSDALEAVRLLATRRLPGLVVTDSAGTPVTILPASQVVRLLVPVYVREDPSLAGVLSESMADRIADKLGGKSVAEVLPKPPPDMATVKSDDTIIEVAAIMARNRSPLVAVMSGEGVVGVITAPRLLEVDLGSH
;
A
#
# COMPACT_ATOMS: atom_id res chain seq x y z
N MET A 1 -31.74 9.91 8.11
CA MET A 1 -31.37 9.62 6.73
C MET A 1 -29.89 9.27 6.58
N THR A 2 -29.01 10.18 6.97
CA THR A 2 -27.58 9.96 6.83
C THR A 2 -27.06 8.76 7.61
N ALA A 3 -27.52 8.56 8.85
CA ALA A 3 -27.07 7.42 9.66
C ALA A 3 -27.47 6.09 9.01
N THR A 4 -28.72 5.98 8.52
CA THR A 4 -29.20 4.76 7.87
C THR A 4 -28.44 4.53 6.58
N TYR A 5 -28.18 5.57 5.82
CA TYR A 5 -27.43 5.47 4.59
C TYR A 5 -25.99 4.98 4.84
N ARG A 6 -25.36 5.52 5.89
CA ARG A 6 -23.99 5.15 6.26
C ARG A 6 -23.87 3.66 6.55
N TRP A 7 -24.83 3.10 7.28
CA TRP A 7 -24.82 1.68 7.62
C TRP A 7 -25.00 0.78 6.39
N GLY A 8 -25.62 1.31 5.33
CA GLY A 8 -25.83 0.54 4.12
C GLY A 8 -24.67 0.57 3.14
N VAL A 9 -23.62 1.36 3.41
CA VAL A 9 -22.50 1.47 2.50
C VAL A 9 -21.61 0.22 2.59
N ARG A 10 -21.25 -0.30 1.43
CA ARG A 10 -20.43 -1.49 1.29
C ARG A 10 -19.04 -1.13 0.79
N ALA A 11 -18.07 -2.03 1.03
CA ALA A 11 -16.68 -1.82 0.62
C ALA A 11 -16.57 -1.48 -0.87
N GLU A 12 -17.29 -2.20 -1.73
CA GLU A 12 -17.22 -1.98 -3.16
C GLU A 12 -17.66 -0.58 -3.59
N GLN A 13 -18.48 0.08 -2.78
CA GLN A 13 -18.98 1.41 -3.10
C GLN A 13 -17.97 2.51 -2.85
N ILE A 14 -17.01 2.27 -1.99
CA ILE A 14 -15.99 3.27 -1.64
C ILE A 14 -14.59 2.88 -2.10
N ALA A 15 -14.42 1.68 -2.61
CA ALA A 15 -13.14 1.22 -3.13
C ALA A 15 -12.72 2.09 -4.31
N GLU A 16 -11.42 2.36 -4.37
CA GLU A 16 -10.85 3.15 -5.44
C GLU A 16 -9.97 2.26 -6.31
N GLU A 17 -9.86 2.60 -7.59
CA GLU A 17 -8.94 1.91 -8.48
C GLU A 17 -7.52 2.33 -8.12
N PHE A 18 -6.72 1.36 -7.74
CA PHE A 18 -5.32 1.57 -7.47
C PHE A 18 -4.51 0.65 -8.39
N PRO A 19 -3.34 1.06 -8.81
CA PRO A 19 -2.48 0.16 -9.55
C PRO A 19 -2.05 -0.99 -8.64
N VAL A 20 -2.02 -2.19 -9.19
CA VAL A 20 -1.45 -3.36 -8.51
C VAL A 20 -0.21 -3.79 -9.28
N VAL A 21 0.73 -4.37 -8.56
CA VAL A 21 1.94 -4.92 -9.17
C VAL A 21 2.05 -6.37 -8.78
N SER A 22 2.82 -7.13 -9.55
CA SER A 22 3.06 -8.53 -9.20
C SER A 22 4.41 -8.67 -8.51
N LEU A 23 4.64 -9.84 -7.92
CA LEU A 23 5.93 -10.16 -7.33
C LEU A 23 7.06 -10.05 -8.37
N ASP A 24 6.75 -10.32 -9.63
CA ASP A 24 7.74 -10.28 -10.71
C ASP A 24 7.88 -8.92 -11.36
N SER A 25 7.04 -7.96 -10.98
CA SER A 25 7.12 -6.61 -11.54
C SER A 25 8.45 -5.96 -11.21
N ASP A 26 8.87 -5.06 -12.08
CA ASP A 26 10.10 -4.30 -11.87
C ASP A 26 9.95 -3.37 -10.66
N ALA A 27 10.89 -3.45 -9.73
CA ALA A 27 10.84 -2.68 -8.50
C ALA A 27 10.87 -1.18 -8.76
N LEU A 28 11.68 -0.73 -9.71
CA LEU A 28 11.80 0.68 -10.04
C LEU A 28 10.47 1.23 -10.57
N GLU A 29 9.79 0.47 -11.43
CA GLU A 29 8.48 0.87 -11.93
C GLU A 29 7.44 0.95 -10.81
N ALA A 30 7.48 0.00 -9.88
CA ALA A 30 6.58 0.02 -8.72
C ALA A 30 6.81 1.27 -7.86
N VAL A 31 8.07 1.63 -7.65
CA VAL A 31 8.41 2.82 -6.87
C VAL A 31 7.94 4.09 -7.58
N ARG A 32 8.04 4.13 -8.90
CA ARG A 32 7.53 5.26 -9.68
C ARG A 32 6.03 5.42 -9.53
N LEU A 33 5.29 4.30 -9.49
CA LEU A 33 3.85 4.35 -9.25
C LEU A 33 3.53 4.90 -7.86
N LEU A 34 4.27 4.45 -6.84
CA LEU A 34 4.09 4.96 -5.49
C LEU A 34 4.27 6.47 -5.45
N ALA A 35 5.34 6.96 -6.07
CA ALA A 35 5.67 8.38 -6.05
C ALA A 35 4.69 9.21 -6.87
N THR A 36 4.42 8.78 -8.10
CA THR A 36 3.58 9.52 -9.04
C THR A 36 2.14 9.61 -8.56
N ARG A 37 1.61 8.52 -8.00
CA ARG A 37 0.24 8.44 -7.53
C ARG A 37 0.11 8.79 -6.05
N ARG A 38 1.22 9.07 -5.37
CA ARG A 38 1.26 9.43 -3.95
C ARG A 38 0.54 8.41 -3.08
N LEU A 39 0.88 7.14 -3.28
CA LEU A 39 0.22 6.05 -2.59
C LEU A 39 0.96 5.69 -1.30
N PRO A 40 0.22 5.27 -0.25
CA PRO A 40 0.88 4.79 0.97
C PRO A 40 1.52 3.42 0.80
N GLY A 41 1.10 2.68 -0.22
CA GLY A 41 1.62 1.37 -0.54
C GLY A 41 0.99 0.85 -1.80
N LEU A 42 1.49 -0.27 -2.29
CA LEU A 42 0.95 -0.96 -3.46
C LEU A 42 0.53 -2.36 -3.07
N VAL A 43 -0.59 -2.81 -3.60
CA VAL A 43 -0.99 -4.22 -3.49
C VAL A 43 -0.11 -5.02 -4.43
N VAL A 44 0.48 -6.09 -3.91
CA VAL A 44 1.34 -6.99 -4.66
C VAL A 44 0.61 -8.31 -4.84
N THR A 45 0.51 -8.76 -6.08
CA THR A 45 -0.18 -10.02 -6.40
C THR A 45 0.82 -11.09 -6.85
N ASP A 46 0.37 -12.33 -6.81
CA ASP A 46 1.12 -13.43 -7.41
C ASP A 46 0.81 -13.50 -8.92
N SER A 47 1.32 -14.54 -9.59
CA SER A 47 1.13 -14.69 -11.03
C SER A 47 -0.33 -14.93 -11.42
N ALA A 48 -1.16 -15.37 -10.49
CA ALA A 48 -2.58 -15.61 -10.74
C ALA A 48 -3.43 -14.35 -10.47
N GLY A 49 -2.79 -13.27 -10.00
CA GLY A 49 -3.51 -12.04 -9.68
C GLY A 49 -4.07 -12.00 -8.26
N THR A 50 -3.75 -13.00 -7.44
CA THR A 50 -4.20 -13.04 -6.05
C THR A 50 -3.31 -12.13 -5.21
N PRO A 51 -3.89 -11.21 -4.41
CA PRO A 51 -3.07 -10.34 -3.57
C PRO A 51 -2.39 -11.13 -2.47
N VAL A 52 -1.09 -10.94 -2.33
CA VAL A 52 -0.28 -11.70 -1.35
C VAL A 52 0.32 -10.81 -0.28
N THR A 53 0.58 -9.55 -0.59
CA THR A 53 1.16 -8.62 0.38
C THR A 53 1.01 -7.19 -0.12
N ILE A 54 1.52 -6.26 0.65
CA ILE A 54 1.64 -4.86 0.22
C ILE A 54 3.11 -4.45 0.23
N LEU A 55 3.46 -3.52 -0.64
CA LEU A 55 4.75 -2.85 -0.62
C LEU A 55 4.52 -1.47 -0.03
N PRO A 56 4.85 -1.25 1.25
CA PRO A 56 4.64 0.06 1.85
C PRO A 56 5.65 1.09 1.32
N ALA A 57 5.20 2.31 1.10
CA ALA A 57 6.09 3.38 0.67
C ALA A 57 7.23 3.59 1.67
N SER A 58 6.94 3.43 2.96
CA SER A 58 7.95 3.55 4.02
C SER A 58 9.06 2.51 3.90
N GLN A 59 8.75 1.32 3.37
CA GLN A 59 9.78 0.30 3.15
C GLN A 59 10.77 0.75 2.08
N VAL A 60 10.27 1.40 1.02
CA VAL A 60 11.14 1.91 -0.03
C VAL A 60 12.09 2.97 0.54
N VAL A 61 11.55 3.90 1.33
CA VAL A 61 12.37 4.93 1.97
C VAL A 61 13.43 4.28 2.85
N ARG A 62 13.05 3.27 3.61
CA ARG A 62 13.98 2.55 4.49
C ARG A 62 15.13 1.92 3.70
N LEU A 63 14.84 1.33 2.55
CA LEU A 63 15.84 0.70 1.70
C LEU A 63 16.84 1.70 1.13
N LEU A 64 16.40 2.93 0.88
CA LEU A 64 17.23 3.95 0.26
C LEU A 64 18.20 4.63 1.24
N VAL A 65 17.93 4.52 2.53
CA VAL A 65 18.74 5.19 3.55
C VAL A 65 19.70 4.18 4.18
N PRO A 66 21.02 4.45 4.18
CA PRO A 66 21.97 3.55 4.81
C PRO A 66 21.67 3.37 6.30
N VAL A 67 22.04 2.20 6.85
CA VAL A 67 21.75 1.88 8.24
C VAL A 67 22.31 2.94 9.19
N TYR A 68 23.53 3.40 8.97
CA TYR A 68 24.14 4.37 9.86
C TYR A 68 23.41 5.72 9.86
N VAL A 69 22.77 6.09 8.74
CA VAL A 69 21.97 7.32 8.68
C VAL A 69 20.63 7.12 9.38
N ARG A 70 20.06 5.93 9.27
CA ARG A 70 18.79 5.61 9.95
C ARG A 70 18.97 5.66 11.48
N GLU A 71 20.14 5.25 11.97
CA GLU A 71 20.44 5.25 13.40
C GLU A 71 20.83 6.64 13.89
N ASP A 72 21.43 7.45 13.02
CA ASP A 72 21.81 8.82 13.36
C ASP A 72 21.56 9.72 12.14
N PRO A 73 20.36 10.33 12.05
CA PRO A 73 20.01 11.16 10.91
C PRO A 73 20.95 12.35 10.66
N SER A 74 21.71 12.78 11.68
CA SER A 74 22.66 13.88 11.49
C SER A 74 23.77 13.52 10.50
N LEU A 75 23.98 12.24 10.25
CA LEU A 75 25.00 11.77 9.32
C LEU A 75 24.55 11.88 7.85
N ALA A 76 23.31 12.28 7.60
CA ALA A 76 22.82 12.43 6.23
C ALA A 76 23.67 13.42 5.42
N GLY A 77 24.27 14.40 6.10
CA GLY A 77 25.11 15.40 5.44
C GLY A 77 26.38 14.85 4.80
N VAL A 78 26.82 13.63 5.16
CA VAL A 78 28.01 13.02 4.56
C VAL A 78 27.69 12.26 3.27
N LEU A 79 26.40 12.09 2.93
CA LEU A 79 26.02 11.44 1.69
C LEU A 79 26.18 12.40 0.52
N SER A 80 26.93 11.97 -0.48
CA SER A 80 27.19 12.77 -1.68
C SER A 80 26.31 12.36 -2.86
N GLU A 81 25.66 11.22 -2.78
CA GLU A 81 24.81 10.72 -3.86
C GLU A 81 23.44 11.36 -3.82
N SER A 82 22.89 11.64 -5.01
CA SER A 82 21.50 12.09 -5.11
C SER A 82 20.53 10.95 -4.77
N MET A 83 19.32 11.30 -4.39
CA MET A 83 18.29 10.28 -4.12
C MET A 83 17.98 9.46 -5.38
N ALA A 84 17.99 10.12 -6.55
CA ALA A 84 17.74 9.42 -7.81
C ALA A 84 18.81 8.35 -8.07
N ASP A 85 20.07 8.67 -7.81
CA ASP A 85 21.16 7.71 -8.00
C ASP A 85 21.03 6.54 -7.04
N ARG A 86 20.62 6.80 -5.80
CA ARG A 86 20.41 5.76 -4.82
C ARG A 86 19.26 4.83 -5.19
N ILE A 87 18.19 5.40 -5.72
CA ILE A 87 17.04 4.62 -6.19
C ILE A 87 17.48 3.68 -7.30
N ALA A 88 18.20 4.21 -8.30
CA ALA A 88 18.68 3.41 -9.41
C ALA A 88 19.62 2.29 -8.94
N ASP A 89 20.50 2.62 -8.01
CA ASP A 89 21.48 1.66 -7.49
C ASP A 89 20.83 0.55 -6.66
N LYS A 90 19.86 0.90 -5.83
CA LYS A 90 19.22 -0.08 -4.93
C LYS A 90 18.13 -0.90 -5.59
N LEU A 91 17.44 -0.34 -6.57
CA LEU A 91 16.25 -0.95 -7.14
C LEU A 91 16.42 -1.39 -8.59
N GLY A 92 17.43 -0.89 -9.29
CA GLY A 92 17.65 -1.22 -10.69
C GLY A 92 17.88 -2.72 -10.87
N GLY A 93 17.15 -3.31 -11.81
CA GLY A 93 17.28 -4.74 -12.11
C GLY A 93 16.67 -5.68 -11.11
N LYS A 94 15.96 -5.16 -10.10
CA LYS A 94 15.32 -6.00 -9.08
C LYS A 94 13.83 -6.10 -9.30
N SER A 95 13.27 -7.22 -8.83
CA SER A 95 11.82 -7.40 -8.82
C SER A 95 11.24 -6.89 -7.52
N VAL A 96 9.91 -6.69 -7.51
CA VAL A 96 9.19 -6.32 -6.29
C VAL A 96 9.46 -7.33 -5.18
N ALA A 97 9.46 -8.62 -5.50
CA ALA A 97 9.71 -9.67 -4.52
C ALA A 97 11.04 -9.47 -3.78
N GLU A 98 12.06 -9.02 -4.50
CA GLU A 98 13.40 -8.85 -3.92
C GLU A 98 13.49 -7.66 -2.96
N VAL A 99 12.59 -6.68 -3.09
CA VAL A 99 12.64 -5.48 -2.24
C VAL A 99 11.60 -5.47 -1.13
N LEU A 100 10.75 -6.49 -1.05
CA LEU A 100 9.78 -6.60 0.02
C LEU A 100 10.47 -6.86 1.36
N PRO A 101 9.86 -6.43 2.47
CA PRO A 101 10.35 -6.81 3.80
C PRO A 101 10.38 -8.33 3.94
N LYS A 102 11.24 -8.83 4.80
CA LYS A 102 11.35 -10.27 5.07
C LYS A 102 11.18 -10.51 6.56
N PRO A 103 10.04 -11.10 6.98
CA PRO A 103 8.94 -11.60 6.13
C PRO A 103 8.09 -10.44 5.56
N PRO A 104 7.40 -10.68 4.44
CA PRO A 104 6.50 -9.66 3.88
C PRO A 104 5.35 -9.36 4.85
N PRO A 105 4.78 -8.15 4.80
CA PRO A 105 3.61 -7.84 5.62
C PRO A 105 2.43 -8.75 5.25
N ASP A 106 1.59 -9.05 6.25
CA ASP A 106 0.36 -9.78 5.99
C ASP A 106 -0.58 -8.94 5.16
N MET A 107 -1.27 -9.58 4.20
CA MET A 107 -2.22 -8.89 3.36
C MET A 107 -3.56 -8.75 4.06
N ALA A 108 -3.99 -7.51 4.25
CA ALA A 108 -5.33 -7.25 4.78
C ALA A 108 -6.30 -7.14 3.61
N THR A 109 -7.32 -7.98 3.61
CA THR A 109 -8.35 -7.98 2.56
C THR A 109 -9.73 -7.89 3.19
N VAL A 110 -10.65 -7.33 2.43
CA VAL A 110 -12.08 -7.30 2.79
C VAL A 110 -12.88 -7.78 1.58
N LYS A 111 -14.10 -8.20 1.83
CA LYS A 111 -15.00 -8.61 0.75
C LYS A 111 -15.74 -7.41 0.20
N SER A 112 -16.10 -7.46 -1.07
CA SER A 112 -16.80 -6.36 -1.73
C SER A 112 -18.12 -5.98 -1.05
N ASP A 113 -18.77 -6.96 -0.41
CA ASP A 113 -20.06 -6.73 0.28
C ASP A 113 -19.89 -6.46 1.79
N ASP A 114 -18.67 -6.38 2.30
CA ASP A 114 -18.45 -6.02 3.70
C ASP A 114 -18.91 -4.59 3.95
N THR A 115 -19.41 -4.34 5.15
CA THR A 115 -19.81 -2.99 5.54
C THR A 115 -18.58 -2.15 5.88
N ILE A 116 -18.74 -0.83 5.89
CA ILE A 116 -17.61 0.05 6.22
C ILE A 116 -17.14 -0.15 7.65
N ILE A 117 -18.02 -0.59 8.56
CA ILE A 117 -17.63 -0.94 9.93
C ILE A 117 -16.69 -2.16 9.93
N GLU A 118 -17.03 -3.15 9.11
CA GLU A 118 -16.19 -4.34 8.99
C GLU A 118 -14.84 -3.99 8.39
N VAL A 119 -14.83 -3.09 7.40
CA VAL A 119 -13.59 -2.60 6.79
C VAL A 119 -12.74 -1.89 7.85
N ALA A 120 -13.36 -1.00 8.63
CA ALA A 120 -12.66 -0.27 9.68
C ALA A 120 -12.05 -1.23 10.71
N ALA A 121 -12.79 -2.26 11.09
CA ALA A 121 -12.31 -3.26 12.05
C ALA A 121 -11.07 -4.00 11.52
N ILE A 122 -11.10 -4.39 10.26
CA ILE A 122 -9.98 -5.10 9.63
C ILE A 122 -8.75 -4.19 9.57
N MET A 123 -8.92 -2.95 9.15
CA MET A 123 -7.82 -2.00 9.06
C MET A 123 -7.20 -1.73 10.44
N ALA A 124 -8.03 -1.54 11.45
CA ALA A 124 -7.56 -1.29 12.80
C ALA A 124 -6.81 -2.48 13.38
N ARG A 125 -7.36 -3.67 13.19
CA ARG A 125 -6.78 -4.91 13.69
C ARG A 125 -5.41 -5.18 13.08
N ASN A 126 -5.26 -4.93 11.79
CA ASN A 126 -4.02 -5.20 11.07
C ASN A 126 -3.08 -4.00 11.04
N ARG A 127 -3.52 -2.86 11.53
CA ARG A 127 -2.77 -1.59 11.46
C ARG A 127 -2.29 -1.33 10.04
N SER A 128 -3.17 -1.65 9.09
CA SER A 128 -2.81 -1.53 7.67
C SER A 128 -3.22 -0.16 7.14
N PRO A 129 -2.38 0.49 6.35
CA PRO A 129 -2.73 1.78 5.76
C PRO A 129 -3.75 1.65 4.62
N LEU A 130 -3.94 0.42 4.13
CA LEU A 130 -4.91 0.14 3.08
C LEU A 130 -5.33 -1.32 3.15
N VAL A 131 -6.46 -1.62 2.53
CA VAL A 131 -6.94 -2.99 2.37
C VAL A 131 -7.34 -3.21 0.91
N ALA A 132 -7.16 -4.43 0.44
CA ALA A 132 -7.64 -4.82 -0.89
C ALA A 132 -9.08 -5.29 -0.76
N VAL A 133 -9.93 -4.81 -1.67
CA VAL A 133 -11.33 -5.22 -1.74
C VAL A 133 -11.44 -6.34 -2.76
N MET A 134 -11.96 -7.48 -2.32
CA MET A 134 -12.01 -8.69 -3.14
C MET A 134 -13.43 -9.01 -3.57
N SER A 135 -13.57 -9.42 -4.82
CA SER A 135 -14.79 -10.04 -5.32
C SER A 135 -14.35 -11.36 -5.95
N GLY A 136 -14.71 -12.47 -5.32
CA GLY A 136 -14.15 -13.76 -5.70
C GLY A 136 -12.65 -13.78 -5.41
N GLU A 137 -11.85 -14.11 -6.41
CA GLU A 137 -10.39 -14.15 -6.26
C GLU A 137 -9.70 -12.89 -6.77
N GLY A 138 -10.46 -11.97 -7.35
CA GLY A 138 -9.90 -10.77 -7.95
C GLY A 138 -10.02 -9.54 -7.05
N VAL A 139 -9.07 -8.64 -7.21
CA VAL A 139 -9.07 -7.35 -6.54
C VAL A 139 -9.95 -6.39 -7.35
N VAL A 140 -10.97 -5.82 -6.73
CA VAL A 140 -11.83 -4.83 -7.40
C VAL A 140 -11.45 -3.40 -7.06
N GLY A 141 -10.64 -3.22 -6.05
CA GLY A 141 -10.17 -1.88 -5.66
C GLY A 141 -9.47 -1.92 -4.33
N VAL A 142 -9.15 -0.75 -3.84
CA VAL A 142 -8.42 -0.56 -2.59
C VAL A 142 -9.12 0.51 -1.77
N ILE A 143 -9.13 0.34 -0.45
CA ILE A 143 -9.62 1.36 0.47
C ILE A 143 -8.44 1.77 1.34
N THR A 144 -8.11 3.05 1.32
CA THR A 144 -7.07 3.60 2.19
C THR A 144 -7.70 4.16 3.46
N ALA A 145 -6.90 4.32 4.51
CA ALA A 145 -7.39 4.92 5.74
C ALA A 145 -7.96 6.34 5.51
N PRO A 146 -7.30 7.23 4.75
CA PRO A 146 -7.91 8.54 4.46
C PRO A 146 -9.25 8.44 3.75
N ARG A 147 -9.39 7.50 2.82
CA ARG A 147 -10.66 7.31 2.11
C ARG A 147 -11.77 6.89 3.05
N LEU A 148 -11.46 5.94 3.96
CA LEU A 148 -12.42 5.48 4.94
C LEU A 148 -12.88 6.62 5.85
N LEU A 149 -11.93 7.41 6.33
CA LEU A 149 -12.23 8.56 7.19
C LEU A 149 -13.04 9.62 6.45
N GLU A 150 -12.75 9.85 5.19
CA GLU A 150 -13.50 10.78 4.36
C GLU A 150 -14.98 10.38 4.29
N VAL A 151 -15.23 9.09 4.05
CA VAL A 151 -16.60 8.58 3.96
C VAL A 151 -17.30 8.67 5.32
N ASP A 152 -16.60 8.29 6.39
CA ASP A 152 -17.18 8.31 7.74
C ASP A 152 -17.47 9.72 8.24
N LEU A 153 -16.60 10.67 7.95
CA LEU A 153 -16.71 12.03 8.46
C LEU A 153 -17.34 12.99 7.48
N GLY A 154 -17.17 12.74 6.21
CA GLY A 154 -17.58 13.65 5.16
C GLY A 154 -19.02 13.52 4.69
N SER A 155 -19.76 12.57 5.23
CA SER A 155 -21.12 12.29 4.77
C SER A 155 -22.20 13.14 5.44
N HIS A 156 -21.81 14.15 6.20
CA HIS A 156 -22.79 15.06 6.82
C HIS A 156 -22.64 16.50 6.39
#